data_ddd7cbf5fedc64c1cffcae1d485939fd
#
_entry.id   ddd7cbf5fedc64c1cffcae1d485939fd
#
_cell.length_a   1.000
_cell.length_b   1.000
_cell.length_c   1.000
_cell.angle_alpha   90.00
_cell.angle_beta   90.00
_cell.angle_gamma   90.00
#
_symmetry.space_group_name_H-M   'P 1'
#
loop_
_entity.id
_entity.type
_entity.pdbx_description
1 polymer ?
#
loop_
_entity_poly.entity_id
_entity_poly.type
_entity_poly.pdbx_seq_one_letter_code
_entity_poly.pdbx_strand_id
1 'polypeptide(L)'
;EMFNYWGEKLFVYKKQLQKDIIKRTLIVLRAKLLGYNHVDDLYPIGLTKYVKKLQQEMDFNAIIINYINLSKLFKSQFNCKKILFTHDCMTFKKAHLGVCSFWFDLTPNQEAKGLRRCDTILSIQENESIFFRYLYPGGNVKTIYSYFKAVPQPLTGNKNILFLSGKSDLNINGINYFIRDVFPLVLQKEPDAKLIIGGSICDSLFTIDENSIVKIGRVDNVEQFYALGDIAINPVYQGTGLKIKTFEALSYGKVTIVHP
;
A
#
# COMPACT_ATOMS: atom_id res chain seq x y z
N GLU A 1 -5.53 -1.18 19.76
CA GLU A 1 -4.38 -0.27 19.47
C GLU A 1 -4.84 1.11 18.96
N MET A 2 -5.64 1.21 17.88
CA MET A 2 -6.11 2.50 17.35
C MET A 2 -6.86 3.35 18.38
N PHE A 3 -7.76 2.76 19.16
CA PHE A 3 -8.50 3.49 20.19
C PHE A 3 -7.57 4.04 21.30
N ASN A 4 -6.53 3.30 21.65
CA ASN A 4 -5.55 3.76 22.64
C ASN A 4 -4.67 4.90 22.13
N TYR A 5 -4.41 4.94 20.82
CA TYR A 5 -3.57 5.98 20.21
C TYR A 5 -4.36 7.27 19.93
N TRP A 6 -5.57 7.15 19.37
CA TRP A 6 -6.37 8.30 18.93
C TRP A 6 -7.33 8.81 19.99
N GLY A 7 -7.77 7.96 20.96
CA GLY A 7 -8.69 8.32 22.02
C GLY A 7 -9.96 8.96 21.47
N GLU A 8 -10.34 10.09 22.04
CA GLU A 8 -11.52 10.88 21.66
C GLU A 8 -11.44 11.49 20.24
N LYS A 9 -10.26 11.50 19.64
CA LYS A 9 -10.05 11.97 18.25
C LYS A 9 -10.37 10.91 17.20
N LEU A 10 -10.73 9.68 17.61
CA LEU A 10 -11.11 8.61 16.71
C LEU A 10 -12.62 8.55 16.52
N PHE A 11 -13.07 8.94 15.34
CA PHE A 11 -14.47 8.86 14.93
C PHE A 11 -14.68 7.67 13.99
N VAL A 12 -15.44 6.67 14.42
CA VAL A 12 -15.69 5.45 13.65
C VAL A 12 -17.00 5.53 12.89
N TYR A 13 -16.94 5.55 11.57
CA TYR A 13 -18.11 5.43 10.71
C TYR A 13 -18.53 3.97 10.52
N LYS A 14 -19.67 3.58 11.08
CA LYS A 14 -20.23 2.23 10.90
C LYS A 14 -20.97 2.12 9.56
N LYS A 15 -20.44 1.29 8.68
CA LYS A 15 -20.99 1.05 7.34
C LYS A 15 -22.36 0.35 7.41
N GLN A 16 -23.35 0.82 6.60
CA GLN A 16 -24.68 0.19 6.51
C GLN A 16 -24.62 -1.02 5.57
N LEU A 17 -24.40 -2.22 6.12
CA LEU A 17 -24.14 -3.46 5.38
C LEU A 17 -25.24 -3.87 4.39
N GLN A 18 -26.52 -3.83 4.78
CA GLN A 18 -27.62 -4.33 3.91
C GLN A 18 -27.81 -3.52 2.62
N LYS A 19 -27.79 -2.18 2.71
CA LYS A 19 -27.90 -1.31 1.52
C LYS A 19 -26.68 -1.40 0.62
N ASP A 20 -25.53 -1.76 1.17
CA ASP A 20 -24.30 -1.93 0.43
C ASP A 20 -24.24 -3.24 -0.41
N ILE A 21 -24.96 -4.30 -0.03
CA ILE A 21 -24.95 -5.59 -0.77
C ILE A 21 -25.56 -5.42 -2.17
N ILE A 22 -26.76 -4.85 -2.28
CA ILE A 22 -27.44 -4.62 -3.57
C ILE A 22 -26.58 -3.72 -4.46
N LYS A 23 -26.09 -2.62 -3.90
CA LYS A 23 -25.20 -1.70 -4.61
C LYS A 23 -23.93 -2.40 -5.10
N ARG A 24 -23.31 -3.24 -4.26
CA ARG A 24 -22.11 -4.01 -4.62
C ARG A 24 -22.36 -4.98 -5.78
N THR A 25 -23.48 -5.70 -5.76
CA THR A 25 -23.86 -6.62 -6.85
C THR A 25 -23.98 -5.88 -8.18
N LEU A 26 -24.68 -4.74 -8.19
CA LEU A 26 -24.84 -3.91 -9.39
C LEU A 26 -23.48 -3.34 -9.89
N ILE A 27 -22.62 -2.92 -8.98
CA ILE A 27 -21.27 -2.43 -9.30
C ILE A 27 -20.43 -3.55 -9.92
N VAL A 28 -20.44 -4.75 -9.33
CA VAL A 28 -19.68 -5.90 -9.83
C VAL A 28 -20.16 -6.31 -11.23
N LEU A 29 -21.47 -6.40 -11.44
CA LEU A 29 -22.05 -6.70 -12.77
C LEU A 29 -21.63 -5.66 -13.81
N ARG A 30 -21.76 -4.38 -13.49
CA ARG A 30 -21.36 -3.30 -14.37
C ARG A 30 -19.85 -3.31 -14.63
N ALA A 31 -19.03 -3.46 -13.60
CA ALA A 31 -17.57 -3.48 -13.74
C ALA A 31 -17.10 -4.67 -14.57
N LYS A 32 -17.76 -5.82 -14.47
CA LYS A 32 -17.51 -6.98 -15.36
C LYS A 32 -17.88 -6.66 -16.80
N LEU A 33 -19.01 -6.01 -17.03
CA LEU A 33 -19.48 -5.66 -18.38
C LEU A 33 -18.58 -4.60 -19.04
N LEU A 34 -18.17 -3.58 -18.30
CA LEU A 34 -17.34 -2.47 -18.80
C LEU A 34 -15.83 -2.75 -18.76
N GLY A 35 -15.39 -3.73 -17.98
CA GLY A 35 -13.97 -4.02 -17.76
C GLY A 35 -13.27 -3.09 -16.77
N TYR A 36 -13.95 -2.09 -16.18
CA TYR A 36 -13.38 -1.14 -15.21
C TYR A 36 -14.41 -0.64 -14.20
N ASN A 37 -13.92 -0.02 -13.12
CA ASN A 37 -14.75 0.60 -12.08
C ASN A 37 -14.98 2.09 -12.37
N HIS A 38 -16.08 2.64 -11.84
CA HIS A 38 -16.22 4.08 -11.71
C HIS A 38 -15.61 4.55 -10.39
N VAL A 39 -15.05 5.75 -10.36
CA VAL A 39 -14.38 6.31 -9.18
C VAL A 39 -15.27 6.38 -7.92
N ASP A 40 -16.58 6.42 -8.09
CA ASP A 40 -17.56 6.53 -7.01
C ASP A 40 -18.07 5.17 -6.48
N ASP A 41 -17.64 4.05 -7.06
CA ASP A 41 -18.21 2.72 -6.79
C ASP A 41 -18.04 2.25 -5.35
N LEU A 42 -16.89 2.48 -4.79
CA LEU A 42 -16.55 2.03 -3.44
C LEU A 42 -16.87 3.07 -2.36
N TYR A 43 -17.47 4.21 -2.75
CA TYR A 43 -17.81 5.25 -1.79
C TYR A 43 -18.92 4.81 -0.82
N PRO A 44 -18.69 4.87 0.51
CA PRO A 44 -19.66 4.40 1.50
C PRO A 44 -20.95 5.26 1.51
N ILE A 45 -22.10 4.57 1.60
CA ILE A 45 -23.42 5.24 1.70
C ILE A 45 -23.51 5.95 3.05
N GLY A 46 -23.86 7.23 3.04
CA GLY A 46 -24.05 8.04 4.27
C GLY A 46 -22.77 8.70 4.81
N LEU A 47 -21.58 8.36 4.28
CA LEU A 47 -20.31 8.95 4.75
C LEU A 47 -20.33 10.49 4.65
N THR A 48 -20.85 11.05 3.56
CA THR A 48 -20.97 12.51 3.40
C THR A 48 -21.79 13.17 4.52
N LYS A 49 -22.92 12.56 4.88
CA LYS A 49 -23.78 13.07 5.98
C LYS A 49 -23.04 13.03 7.31
N TYR A 50 -22.32 11.94 7.55
CA TYR A 50 -21.53 11.76 8.76
C TYR A 50 -20.39 12.81 8.87
N VAL A 51 -19.61 13.02 7.80
CA VAL A 51 -18.52 14.01 7.82
C VAL A 51 -19.04 15.44 7.93
N LYS A 52 -20.20 15.76 7.31
CA LYS A 52 -20.84 17.07 7.49
C LYS A 52 -21.25 17.33 8.94
N LYS A 53 -21.76 16.31 9.62
CA LYS A 53 -22.08 16.42 11.05
C LYS A 53 -20.82 16.70 11.87
N LEU A 54 -19.73 15.96 11.63
CA LEU A 54 -18.45 16.19 12.30
C LEU A 54 -17.90 17.61 12.04
N GLN A 55 -18.04 18.15 10.83
CA GLN A 55 -17.61 19.52 10.54
C GLN A 55 -18.39 20.57 11.36
N GLN A 56 -19.68 20.35 11.58
CA GLN A 56 -20.49 21.25 12.41
C GLN A 56 -20.08 21.22 13.89
N GLU A 57 -19.58 20.06 14.34
CA GLU A 57 -19.19 19.86 15.76
C GLU A 57 -17.72 20.28 16.01
N MET A 58 -16.84 20.23 15.01
CA MET A 58 -15.39 20.33 15.22
C MET A 58 -14.71 21.47 14.46
N ASP A 59 -15.36 22.09 13.49
CA ASP A 59 -14.86 23.22 12.68
C ASP A 59 -13.41 23.04 12.15
N PHE A 60 -13.15 21.93 11.46
CA PHE A 60 -11.83 21.65 10.92
C PHE A 60 -11.54 22.42 9.61
N ASN A 61 -10.29 22.86 9.43
CA ASN A 61 -9.84 23.69 8.31
C ASN A 61 -9.43 22.87 7.07
N ALA A 62 -9.30 21.56 7.18
CA ALA A 62 -8.94 20.67 6.07
C ALA A 62 -9.55 19.28 6.24
N ILE A 63 -9.89 18.65 5.12
CA ILE A 63 -10.22 17.23 5.03
C ILE A 63 -9.16 16.55 4.18
N ILE A 64 -8.47 15.58 4.75
CA ILE A 64 -7.56 14.71 4.00
C ILE A 64 -8.25 13.36 3.81
N ILE A 65 -8.44 12.95 2.57
CA ILE A 65 -8.92 11.60 2.23
C ILE A 65 -7.76 10.74 1.75
N ASN A 66 -7.78 9.49 2.17
CA ASN A 66 -6.86 8.47 1.65
C ASN A 66 -7.54 7.69 0.53
N TYR A 67 -6.86 7.56 -0.59
CA TYR A 67 -7.33 6.92 -1.82
C TYR A 67 -8.46 7.66 -2.55
N ILE A 68 -8.37 7.63 -3.87
CA ILE A 68 -9.25 8.37 -4.79
C ILE A 68 -10.72 7.94 -4.76
N ASN A 69 -11.02 6.69 -4.34
CA ASN A 69 -12.37 6.18 -4.21
C ASN A 69 -13.22 6.93 -3.16
N LEU A 70 -12.58 7.68 -2.26
CA LEU A 70 -13.27 8.55 -1.30
C LEU A 70 -13.52 9.97 -1.84
N SER A 71 -13.02 10.32 -3.03
CA SER A 71 -13.13 11.67 -3.60
C SER A 71 -14.57 12.14 -3.83
N LYS A 72 -15.55 11.21 -3.86
CA LYS A 72 -16.97 11.57 -3.91
C LYS A 72 -17.42 12.46 -2.75
N LEU A 73 -16.76 12.38 -1.59
CA LEU A 73 -16.99 13.26 -0.44
C LEU A 73 -16.93 14.73 -0.88
N PHE A 74 -15.97 15.08 -1.71
CA PHE A 74 -15.69 16.44 -2.15
C PHE A 74 -16.64 16.99 -3.23
N LYS A 75 -17.64 16.21 -3.67
CA LYS A 75 -18.77 16.75 -4.43
C LYS A 75 -19.68 17.62 -3.56
N SER A 76 -19.65 17.44 -2.27
CA SER A 76 -20.38 18.28 -1.32
C SER A 76 -19.56 19.51 -0.97
N GLN A 77 -20.25 20.59 -0.65
CA GLN A 77 -19.61 21.79 -0.16
C GLN A 77 -19.13 21.57 1.28
N PHE A 78 -17.87 21.87 1.50
CA PHE A 78 -17.20 21.93 2.80
C PHE A 78 -16.45 23.26 2.87
N ASN A 79 -16.53 23.94 4.00
CA ASN A 79 -15.81 25.20 4.23
C ASN A 79 -14.38 24.93 4.74
N CYS A 80 -13.64 24.11 4.00
CA CYS A 80 -12.28 23.70 4.36
C CYS A 80 -11.52 23.22 3.11
N LYS A 81 -10.19 23.12 3.21
CA LYS A 81 -9.34 22.57 2.13
C LYS A 81 -9.62 21.09 1.92
N LYS A 82 -9.71 20.68 0.64
CA LYS A 82 -9.95 19.32 0.20
C LYS A 82 -8.66 18.70 -0.31
N ILE A 83 -8.09 17.80 0.45
CA ILE A 83 -6.80 17.19 0.16
C ILE A 83 -6.98 15.70 -0.12
N LEU A 84 -6.44 15.22 -1.23
CA LEU A 84 -6.37 13.81 -1.57
C LEU A 84 -4.94 13.32 -1.37
N PHE A 85 -4.77 12.30 -0.55
CA PHE A 85 -3.54 11.53 -0.47
C PHE A 85 -3.75 10.21 -1.23
N THR A 86 -3.06 10.04 -2.36
CA THR A 86 -3.41 9.00 -3.35
C THR A 86 -2.98 7.61 -2.93
N HIS A 87 -1.81 7.46 -2.32
CA HIS A 87 -1.13 6.21 -1.97
C HIS A 87 -0.81 5.30 -3.17
N ASP A 88 -1.47 5.47 -4.30
CA ASP A 88 -1.27 4.67 -5.50
C ASP A 88 -2.04 5.26 -6.69
N CYS A 89 -1.60 4.94 -7.90
CA CYS A 89 -2.34 5.16 -9.14
C CYS A 89 -3.28 3.98 -9.40
N MET A 90 -4.57 4.27 -9.65
CA MET A 90 -5.60 3.25 -9.88
C MET A 90 -5.91 3.04 -11.36
N THR A 91 -5.34 3.85 -12.25
CA THR A 91 -5.51 3.71 -13.70
C THR A 91 -4.85 2.43 -14.20
N PHE A 92 -5.63 1.59 -14.87
CA PHE A 92 -5.19 0.32 -15.45
C PHE A 92 -4.45 -0.60 -14.46
N LYS A 93 -4.89 -0.59 -13.20
CA LYS A 93 -4.21 -1.32 -12.12
C LYS A 93 -4.07 -2.81 -12.41
N LYS A 94 -5.09 -3.43 -13.00
CA LYS A 94 -5.05 -4.85 -13.40
C LYS A 94 -3.92 -5.13 -14.40
N ALA A 95 -3.78 -4.28 -15.41
CA ALA A 95 -2.74 -4.42 -16.42
C ALA A 95 -1.34 -4.22 -15.82
N HIS A 96 -1.17 -3.20 -14.97
CA HIS A 96 0.09 -2.95 -14.28
C HIS A 96 0.52 -4.08 -13.33
N LEU A 97 -0.46 -4.75 -12.72
CA LEU A 97 -0.18 -5.90 -11.84
C LEU A 97 -0.06 -7.23 -12.59
N GLY A 98 -0.40 -7.28 -13.87
CA GLY A 98 -0.44 -8.53 -14.66
C GLY A 98 -1.50 -9.51 -14.15
N VAL A 99 -2.62 -9.04 -13.59
CA VAL A 99 -3.69 -9.86 -13.03
C VAL A 99 -4.99 -9.70 -13.80
N CYS A 100 -5.80 -10.76 -13.86
CA CYS A 100 -7.09 -10.74 -14.55
C CYS A 100 -8.15 -9.93 -13.80
N SER A 101 -8.03 -9.81 -12.48
CA SER A 101 -8.96 -9.05 -11.66
C SER A 101 -8.26 -8.30 -10.55
N PHE A 102 -8.75 -7.12 -10.26
CA PHE A 102 -8.33 -6.32 -9.11
C PHE A 102 -9.55 -5.66 -8.50
N TRP A 103 -9.51 -5.40 -7.20
CA TRP A 103 -10.68 -4.91 -6.46
C TRP A 103 -11.17 -3.52 -6.92
N PHE A 104 -10.28 -2.71 -7.52
CA PHE A 104 -10.61 -1.36 -7.97
C PHE A 104 -9.67 -0.92 -9.10
N ASP A 105 -10.16 -0.96 -10.33
CA ASP A 105 -9.42 -0.63 -11.55
C ASP A 105 -10.10 0.53 -12.28
N LEU A 106 -9.40 1.60 -12.54
CA LEU A 106 -9.95 2.80 -13.16
C LEU A 106 -9.43 2.99 -14.59
N THR A 107 -10.19 3.74 -15.39
CA THR A 107 -9.66 4.38 -16.60
C THR A 107 -9.07 5.75 -16.26
N PRO A 108 -8.19 6.33 -17.13
CA PRO A 108 -7.65 7.68 -16.94
C PRO A 108 -8.74 8.72 -16.68
N ASN A 109 -9.86 8.65 -17.41
CA ASN A 109 -10.98 9.57 -17.26
C ASN A 109 -11.67 9.44 -15.88
N GLN A 110 -11.78 8.24 -15.33
CA GLN A 110 -12.37 8.02 -14.02
C GLN A 110 -11.44 8.53 -12.92
N GLU A 111 -10.15 8.33 -13.05
CA GLU A 111 -9.17 8.84 -12.10
C GLU A 111 -9.10 10.37 -12.16
N ALA A 112 -8.98 10.96 -13.36
CA ALA A 112 -9.05 12.41 -13.56
C ALA A 112 -10.31 13.05 -12.95
N LYS A 113 -11.47 12.38 -13.06
CA LYS A 113 -12.71 12.82 -12.42
C LYS A 113 -12.62 12.91 -10.90
N GLY A 114 -11.89 11.98 -10.27
CA GLY A 114 -11.63 12.01 -8.83
C GLY A 114 -10.67 13.13 -8.44
N LEU A 115 -9.57 13.29 -9.18
CA LEU A 115 -8.55 14.31 -8.95
C LEU A 115 -9.12 15.74 -8.99
N ARG A 116 -9.98 16.03 -9.99
CA ARG A 116 -10.61 17.37 -10.16
C ARG A 116 -11.52 17.80 -9.02
N ARG A 117 -11.81 16.96 -8.04
CA ARG A 117 -12.64 17.29 -6.87
C ARG A 117 -11.82 17.84 -5.70
N CYS A 118 -10.50 17.81 -5.82
CA CYS A 118 -9.57 18.12 -4.74
C CYS A 118 -8.85 19.43 -5.00
N ASP A 119 -8.61 20.21 -3.95
CA ASP A 119 -7.83 21.45 -4.03
C ASP A 119 -6.33 21.14 -4.07
N THR A 120 -5.92 20.02 -3.45
CA THR A 120 -4.53 19.56 -3.44
C THR A 120 -4.49 18.04 -3.53
N ILE A 121 -3.57 17.54 -4.34
CA ILE A 121 -3.32 16.12 -4.54
C ILE A 121 -1.90 15.83 -4.03
N LEU A 122 -1.78 14.88 -3.12
CA LEU A 122 -0.51 14.42 -2.55
C LEU A 122 -0.24 13.01 -3.08
N SER A 123 0.82 12.83 -3.83
CA SER A 123 1.29 11.53 -4.30
C SER A 123 2.52 11.09 -3.52
N ILE A 124 2.82 9.80 -3.49
CA ILE A 124 3.93 9.24 -2.71
C ILE A 124 5.24 9.13 -3.52
N GLN A 125 5.19 9.37 -4.83
CA GLN A 125 6.36 9.32 -5.72
C GLN A 125 6.19 10.24 -6.93
N GLU A 126 7.31 10.69 -7.51
CA GLU A 126 7.28 11.67 -8.59
C GLU A 126 6.65 11.14 -9.88
N ASN A 127 6.84 9.86 -10.20
CA ASN A 127 6.21 9.25 -11.39
C ASN A 127 4.68 9.33 -11.33
N GLU A 128 4.08 9.13 -10.15
CA GLU A 128 2.64 9.32 -9.97
C GLU A 128 2.26 10.81 -10.08
N SER A 129 3.06 11.72 -9.51
CA SER A 129 2.83 13.16 -9.64
C SER A 129 2.79 13.61 -11.10
N ILE A 130 3.74 13.14 -11.90
CA ILE A 130 3.81 13.44 -13.35
C ILE A 130 2.53 12.95 -14.04
N PHE A 131 2.12 11.70 -13.76
CA PHE A 131 0.92 11.12 -14.32
C PHE A 131 -0.34 11.88 -13.88
N PHE A 132 -0.47 12.26 -12.62
CA PHE A 132 -1.63 13.01 -12.14
C PHE A 132 -1.68 14.43 -12.70
N ARG A 133 -0.55 15.10 -12.92
CA ARG A 133 -0.48 16.38 -13.65
C ARG A 133 -0.92 16.23 -15.11
N TYR A 134 -0.59 15.11 -15.74
CA TYR A 134 -1.08 14.79 -17.08
C TYR A 134 -2.60 14.56 -17.09
N LEU A 135 -3.16 13.83 -16.13
CA LEU A 135 -4.61 13.59 -16.02
C LEU A 135 -5.40 14.85 -15.63
N TYR A 136 -4.80 15.75 -14.89
CA TYR A 136 -5.41 16.99 -14.42
C TYR A 136 -4.44 18.16 -14.61
N PRO A 137 -4.30 18.68 -15.84
CA PRO A 137 -3.51 19.90 -16.11
C PRO A 137 -4.02 21.08 -15.27
N GLY A 138 -3.12 21.79 -14.60
CA GLY A 138 -3.46 22.88 -13.68
C GLY A 138 -3.87 22.44 -12.28
N GLY A 139 -3.95 21.15 -11.98
CA GLY A 139 -4.15 20.62 -10.63
C GLY A 139 -2.93 20.89 -9.73
N ASN A 140 -3.20 21.20 -8.47
CA ASN A 140 -2.13 21.36 -7.46
C ASN A 140 -1.64 20.00 -6.97
N VAL A 141 -0.71 19.38 -7.71
CA VAL A 141 -0.14 18.06 -7.39
C VAL A 141 1.24 18.23 -6.76
N LYS A 142 1.42 17.66 -5.58
CA LYS A 142 2.68 17.69 -4.82
C LYS A 142 3.11 16.26 -4.48
N THR A 143 4.41 16.00 -4.60
CA THR A 143 5.00 14.73 -4.15
C THR A 143 5.36 14.84 -2.68
N ILE A 144 4.94 13.86 -1.87
CA ILE A 144 5.34 13.69 -0.48
C ILE A 144 5.99 12.33 -0.34
N TYR A 145 7.29 12.32 -0.14
CA TYR A 145 8.04 11.08 0.09
C TYR A 145 7.86 10.59 1.53
N SER A 146 7.83 9.26 1.70
CA SER A 146 7.91 8.67 3.02
C SER A 146 9.26 8.99 3.65
N TYR A 147 9.23 9.45 4.90
CA TYR A 147 10.44 9.70 5.67
C TYR A 147 10.85 8.43 6.42
N PHE A 148 12.10 8.03 6.28
CA PHE A 148 12.72 6.96 7.03
C PHE A 148 13.89 7.54 7.82
N LYS A 149 13.82 7.45 9.16
CA LYS A 149 14.94 7.82 10.02
C LYS A 149 16.06 6.82 9.81
N ALA A 150 17.24 7.30 9.43
CA ALA A 150 18.42 6.44 9.34
C ALA A 150 18.87 5.99 10.75
N VAL A 151 18.89 4.69 10.96
CA VAL A 151 19.34 4.02 12.21
C VAL A 151 20.21 2.83 11.80
N PRO A 152 21.40 3.09 11.17
CA PRO A 152 22.23 2.02 10.65
C PRO A 152 22.65 1.07 11.77
N GLN A 153 22.48 -0.23 11.53
CA GLN A 153 22.88 -1.29 12.43
C GLN A 153 24.30 -1.73 12.14
N PRO A 154 25.09 -2.12 13.15
CA PRO A 154 26.40 -2.72 12.95
C PRO A 154 26.30 -3.94 12.01
N LEU A 155 27.34 -4.16 11.21
CA LEU A 155 27.42 -5.36 10.39
C LEU A 155 27.63 -6.58 11.29
N THR A 156 26.88 -7.63 11.02
CA THR A 156 26.96 -8.89 11.77
C THR A 156 28.05 -9.81 11.21
N GLY A 157 28.40 -9.63 9.92
CA GLY A 157 29.30 -10.51 9.18
C GLY A 157 28.70 -11.90 8.89
N ASN A 158 27.43 -12.12 9.23
CA ASN A 158 26.74 -13.38 8.95
C ASN A 158 26.19 -13.41 7.52
N LYS A 159 25.76 -14.59 7.06
CA LYS A 159 25.22 -14.80 5.72
C LYS A 159 23.67 -14.79 5.70
N ASN A 160 23.05 -14.13 6.67
CA ASN A 160 21.61 -14.07 6.77
C ASN A 160 21.03 -13.08 5.76
N ILE A 161 20.02 -13.53 5.04
CA ILE A 161 19.22 -12.76 4.09
C ILE A 161 17.86 -12.48 4.75
N LEU A 162 17.46 -11.21 4.80
CA LEU A 162 16.27 -10.76 5.52
C LEU A 162 15.14 -10.40 4.55
N PHE A 163 13.93 -10.85 4.87
CA PHE A 163 12.72 -10.43 4.18
C PHE A 163 11.61 -10.14 5.19
N LEU A 164 11.26 -8.86 5.37
CA LEU A 164 10.15 -8.42 6.23
C LEU A 164 8.95 -8.01 5.39
N SER A 165 7.80 -8.65 5.57
CA SER A 165 6.62 -8.31 4.79
C SER A 165 5.29 -8.69 5.43
N GLY A 166 4.27 -7.88 5.13
CA GLY A 166 2.88 -8.25 5.33
C GLY A 166 2.39 -9.25 4.28
N LYS A 167 1.32 -9.96 4.62
CA LYS A 167 0.63 -10.89 3.72
C LYS A 167 -0.06 -10.13 2.59
N SER A 168 0.34 -10.38 1.35
CA SER A 168 -0.37 -10.02 0.12
C SER A 168 0.06 -10.97 -1.00
N ASP A 169 -0.78 -11.14 -2.01
CA ASP A 169 -0.47 -12.04 -3.13
C ASP A 169 0.83 -11.65 -3.85
N LEU A 170 1.08 -10.35 -4.01
CA LEU A 170 2.31 -9.86 -4.62
C LEU A 170 3.56 -10.22 -3.82
N ASN A 171 3.48 -10.09 -2.50
CA ASN A 171 4.58 -10.44 -1.61
C ASN A 171 4.81 -11.96 -1.57
N ILE A 172 3.72 -12.74 -1.53
CA ILE A 172 3.77 -14.20 -1.56
C ILE A 172 4.39 -14.70 -2.86
N ASN A 173 3.97 -14.16 -3.99
CA ASN A 173 4.53 -14.52 -5.30
C ASN A 173 6.03 -14.18 -5.38
N GLY A 174 6.42 -12.98 -4.92
CA GLY A 174 7.82 -12.55 -4.94
C GLY A 174 8.72 -13.42 -4.06
N ILE A 175 8.32 -13.71 -2.82
CA ILE A 175 9.15 -14.53 -1.95
C ILE A 175 9.17 -16.01 -2.38
N ASN A 176 8.08 -16.55 -2.89
CA ASN A 176 8.04 -17.91 -3.42
C ASN A 176 8.96 -18.06 -4.66
N TYR A 177 8.99 -17.05 -5.54
CA TYR A 177 9.96 -17.00 -6.63
C TYR A 177 11.39 -17.04 -6.09
N PHE A 178 11.71 -16.22 -5.10
CA PHE A 178 13.05 -16.19 -4.50
C PHE A 178 13.42 -17.54 -3.87
N ILE A 179 12.53 -18.12 -3.09
CA ILE A 179 12.75 -19.42 -2.42
C ILE A 179 12.98 -20.56 -3.43
N ARG A 180 12.19 -20.57 -4.51
CA ARG A 180 12.22 -21.68 -5.49
C ARG A 180 13.37 -21.55 -6.47
N ASP A 181 13.60 -20.35 -7.00
CA ASP A 181 14.44 -20.15 -8.19
C ASP A 181 15.80 -19.50 -7.88
N VAL A 182 15.89 -18.72 -6.80
CA VAL A 182 17.10 -17.94 -6.48
C VAL A 182 17.84 -18.50 -5.27
N PHE A 183 17.16 -18.76 -4.17
CA PHE A 183 17.79 -19.16 -2.92
C PHE A 183 18.58 -20.48 -3.02
N PRO A 184 18.14 -21.51 -3.77
CA PRO A 184 18.96 -22.71 -4.00
C PRO A 184 20.30 -22.41 -4.68
N LEU A 185 20.38 -21.41 -5.56
CA LEU A 185 21.61 -20.99 -6.20
C LEU A 185 22.55 -20.27 -5.21
N VAL A 186 21.97 -19.56 -4.25
CA VAL A 186 22.74 -18.97 -3.14
C VAL A 186 23.36 -20.07 -2.28
N LEU A 187 22.57 -21.08 -1.88
CA LEU A 187 23.03 -22.19 -1.04
C LEU A 187 24.13 -23.04 -1.70
N GLN A 188 24.16 -23.12 -3.04
CA GLN A 188 25.26 -23.78 -3.75
C GLN A 188 26.63 -23.10 -3.54
N LYS A 189 26.63 -21.76 -3.37
CA LYS A 189 27.84 -20.97 -3.14
C LYS A 189 28.12 -20.70 -1.67
N GLU A 190 27.06 -20.57 -0.90
CA GLU A 190 27.08 -20.21 0.50
C GLU A 190 26.16 -21.17 1.30
N PRO A 191 26.61 -22.39 1.59
CA PRO A 191 25.78 -23.44 2.22
C PRO A 191 25.24 -23.05 3.60
N ASP A 192 25.89 -22.15 4.31
CA ASP A 192 25.51 -21.67 5.63
C ASP A 192 24.54 -20.47 5.59
N ALA A 193 24.17 -19.98 4.41
CA ALA A 193 23.26 -18.88 4.27
C ALA A 193 21.86 -19.23 4.81
N LYS A 194 21.23 -18.29 5.52
CA LYS A 194 19.87 -18.43 6.04
C LYS A 194 18.96 -17.34 5.45
N LEU A 195 17.76 -17.73 5.07
CA LEU A 195 16.70 -16.80 4.73
C LEU A 195 15.80 -16.61 5.94
N ILE A 196 15.82 -15.41 6.53
CA ILE A 196 15.02 -15.07 7.70
C ILE A 196 13.81 -14.24 7.23
N ILE A 197 12.62 -14.77 7.44
CA ILE A 197 11.36 -14.17 7.02
C ILE A 197 10.58 -13.71 8.24
N GLY A 198 10.21 -12.42 8.25
CA GLY A 198 9.39 -11.79 9.28
C GLY A 198 8.08 -11.24 8.73
N GLY A 199 7.11 -11.07 9.63
CA GLY A 199 5.81 -10.49 9.35
C GLY A 199 4.70 -11.52 9.08
N SER A 200 3.48 -11.03 8.86
CA SER A 200 2.29 -11.88 8.64
C SER A 200 2.35 -12.72 7.37
N ILE A 201 3.32 -12.51 6.50
CA ILE A 201 3.55 -13.35 5.33
C ILE A 201 3.93 -14.78 5.72
N CYS A 202 4.56 -14.99 6.87
CA CYS A 202 4.99 -16.29 7.37
C CYS A 202 3.84 -17.31 7.42
N ASP A 203 2.61 -16.87 7.70
CA ASP A 203 1.41 -17.72 7.80
C ASP A 203 0.97 -18.29 6.45
N SER A 204 1.53 -17.78 5.34
CA SER A 204 1.11 -18.14 3.99
C SER A 204 2.19 -18.86 3.19
N LEU A 205 3.33 -19.13 3.83
CA LEU A 205 4.45 -19.82 3.18
C LEU A 205 4.50 -21.27 3.62
N PHE A 206 4.43 -22.17 2.64
CA PHE A 206 4.79 -23.57 2.83
C PHE A 206 6.30 -23.68 2.83
N THR A 207 6.89 -24.11 3.94
CA THR A 207 8.35 -24.30 4.04
C THR A 207 8.74 -25.60 3.39
N ILE A 208 9.76 -25.54 2.54
CA ILE A 208 10.34 -26.69 1.86
C ILE A 208 11.63 -27.12 2.58
N ASP A 209 12.34 -26.22 3.23
CA ASP A 209 13.57 -26.48 3.98
C ASP A 209 13.59 -25.68 5.29
N GLU A 210 13.41 -26.39 6.41
CA GLU A 210 13.39 -25.78 7.75
C GLU A 210 14.79 -25.45 8.28
N ASN A 211 15.85 -25.96 7.66
CA ASN A 211 17.22 -25.73 8.13
C ASN A 211 17.78 -24.38 7.65
N SER A 212 17.46 -24.00 6.39
CA SER A 212 17.97 -22.77 5.76
C SER A 212 16.95 -21.62 5.73
N ILE A 213 15.66 -21.90 6.00
CA ILE A 213 14.58 -20.90 6.00
C ILE A 213 13.97 -20.78 7.40
N VAL A 214 14.17 -19.63 8.02
CA VAL A 214 13.67 -19.33 9.35
C VAL A 214 12.49 -18.38 9.28
N LYS A 215 11.31 -18.81 9.74
CA LYS A 215 10.12 -17.97 9.85
C LYS A 215 9.98 -17.44 11.27
N ILE A 216 10.12 -16.13 11.46
CA ILE A 216 9.99 -15.48 12.78
C ILE A 216 8.51 -15.18 13.11
N GLY A 217 7.66 -15.02 12.07
CA GLY A 217 6.28 -14.60 12.27
C GLY A 217 6.19 -13.10 12.53
N ARG A 218 5.29 -12.70 13.43
CA ARG A 218 5.06 -11.29 13.77
C ARG A 218 6.33 -10.63 14.33
N VAL A 219 6.69 -9.50 13.76
CA VAL A 219 7.82 -8.66 14.19
C VAL A 219 7.26 -7.42 14.90
N ASP A 220 7.46 -7.33 16.21
CA ASP A 220 7.03 -6.17 17.01
C ASP A 220 8.11 -5.09 17.05
N ASN A 221 9.38 -5.46 16.91
CA ASN A 221 10.52 -4.54 16.86
C ASN A 221 11.29 -4.75 15.54
N VAL A 222 11.10 -3.82 14.62
CA VAL A 222 11.72 -3.86 13.29
C VAL A 222 13.24 -3.69 13.35
N GLU A 223 13.75 -2.89 14.29
CA GLU A 223 15.18 -2.70 14.51
C GLU A 223 15.87 -4.02 14.90
N GLN A 224 15.28 -4.78 15.83
CA GLN A 224 15.79 -6.10 16.21
C GLN A 224 15.76 -7.09 15.06
N PHE A 225 14.74 -7.01 14.20
CA PHE A 225 14.69 -7.84 12.99
C PHE A 225 15.84 -7.52 12.04
N TYR A 226 16.10 -6.26 11.75
CA TYR A 226 17.20 -5.87 10.86
C TYR A 226 18.59 -6.12 11.47
N ALA A 227 18.70 -6.27 12.80
CA ALA A 227 19.94 -6.69 13.43
C ALA A 227 20.33 -8.16 13.20
N LEU A 228 19.44 -8.99 12.63
CA LEU A 228 19.70 -10.42 12.38
C LEU A 228 20.55 -10.71 11.16
N GLY A 229 20.80 -9.74 10.29
CA GLY A 229 21.61 -9.96 9.07
C GLY A 229 21.98 -8.66 8.37
N ASP A 230 22.83 -8.76 7.37
CA ASP A 230 23.40 -7.61 6.66
C ASP A 230 22.77 -7.36 5.31
N ILE A 231 22.08 -8.36 4.75
CA ILE A 231 21.44 -8.31 3.44
C ILE A 231 19.93 -8.37 3.60
N ALA A 232 19.22 -7.44 2.97
CA ALA A 232 17.77 -7.47 2.85
C ALA A 232 17.36 -7.68 1.39
N ILE A 233 16.26 -8.37 1.14
CA ILE A 233 15.74 -8.56 -0.21
C ILE A 233 14.35 -7.99 -0.38
N ASN A 234 14.05 -7.51 -1.58
CA ASN A 234 12.70 -7.24 -2.02
C ASN A 234 12.47 -7.90 -3.40
N PRO A 235 12.09 -9.19 -3.41
CA PRO A 235 11.94 -9.96 -4.64
C PRO A 235 10.60 -9.71 -5.34
N VAL A 236 9.82 -8.72 -4.89
CA VAL A 236 8.51 -8.40 -5.44
C VAL A 236 8.67 -7.72 -6.80
N TYR A 237 8.40 -8.46 -7.87
CA TYR A 237 8.54 -8.02 -9.25
C TYR A 237 7.28 -7.36 -9.82
N GLN A 238 6.16 -7.41 -9.11
CA GLN A 238 4.90 -6.79 -9.48
C GLN A 238 4.57 -5.61 -8.56
N GLY A 239 3.72 -4.69 -9.04
CA GLY A 239 3.20 -3.57 -8.26
C GLY A 239 3.72 -2.21 -8.75
N THR A 240 2.94 -1.17 -8.50
CA THR A 240 3.14 0.20 -8.98
C THR A 240 3.52 1.18 -7.87
N GLY A 241 3.22 0.85 -6.62
CA GLY A 241 3.50 1.73 -5.48
C GLY A 241 4.97 1.77 -5.07
N LEU A 242 5.30 2.75 -4.24
CA LEU A 242 6.63 2.86 -3.63
C LEU A 242 6.97 1.58 -2.84
N LYS A 243 8.16 1.05 -3.09
CA LYS A 243 8.66 -0.16 -2.42
C LYS A 243 9.15 0.18 -1.00
N ILE A 244 8.23 0.53 -0.10
CA ILE A 244 8.50 1.02 1.27
C ILE A 244 9.50 0.13 2.02
N LYS A 245 9.38 -1.18 1.93
CA LYS A 245 10.28 -2.14 2.60
C LYS A 245 11.74 -2.03 2.13
N THR A 246 11.98 -1.61 0.90
CA THR A 246 13.35 -1.33 0.39
C THR A 246 13.97 -0.15 1.12
N PHE A 247 13.23 0.96 1.22
CA PHE A 247 13.70 2.15 1.91
C PHE A 247 13.83 1.94 3.42
N GLU A 248 12.95 1.13 4.00
CA GLU A 248 13.04 0.73 5.39
C GLU A 248 14.34 -0.06 5.66
N ALA A 249 14.65 -1.08 4.86
CA ALA A 249 15.90 -1.83 4.98
C ALA A 249 17.14 -0.95 4.80
N LEU A 250 17.13 -0.04 3.82
CA LEU A 250 18.20 0.94 3.61
C LEU A 250 18.38 1.87 4.82
N SER A 251 17.30 2.26 5.50
CA SER A 251 17.38 3.12 6.69
C SER A 251 18.08 2.45 7.87
N TYR A 252 18.06 1.11 7.91
CA TYR A 252 18.84 0.30 8.88
C TYR A 252 20.25 -0.05 8.40
N GLY A 253 20.71 0.54 7.29
CA GLY A 253 22.06 0.33 6.73
C GLY A 253 22.26 -1.03 6.06
N LYS A 254 21.17 -1.70 5.64
CA LYS A 254 21.27 -3.03 4.99
C LYS A 254 21.58 -2.91 3.51
N VAL A 255 22.46 -3.79 3.02
CA VAL A 255 22.59 -4.02 1.57
C VAL A 255 21.27 -4.57 1.06
N THR A 256 20.63 -3.88 0.12
CA THR A 256 19.28 -4.24 -0.31
C THR A 256 19.31 -4.71 -1.76
N ILE A 257 18.90 -5.95 -1.98
CA ILE A 257 18.79 -6.55 -3.33
C ILE A 257 17.31 -6.50 -3.73
N VAL A 258 17.03 -5.88 -4.85
CA VAL A 258 15.68 -5.68 -5.36
C VAL A 258 15.51 -6.29 -6.75
N HIS A 259 14.28 -6.66 -7.09
CA HIS A 259 13.95 -6.96 -8.48
C HIS A 259 13.90 -5.62 -9.25
N PRO A 260 14.50 -5.53 -10.45
CA PRO A 260 14.50 -4.34 -11.30
C PRO A 260 13.09 -3.87 -11.69
#